data_90043f56e57d329d3eab3bc7841f036b
#
_entry.id   90043f56e57d329d3eab3bc7841f036b
#
_cell.length_a   1.000
_cell.length_b   1.000
_cell.length_c   1.000
_cell.angle_alpha   90.00
_cell.angle_beta   90.00
_cell.angle_gamma   90.00
#
_symmetry.space_group_name_H-M   'P 1'
#
loop_
_entity.id
_entity.type
_entity.pdbx_description
1 polymer ?
#
loop_
_entity_poly.entity_id
_entity_poly.type
_entity_poly.pdbx_seq_one_letter_code
_entity_poly.pdbx_strand_id
1 'polypeptide(L)'
;QDKTDQVFKGVISGMNERGVFVEINDSKCEGLVKMKDIPNDFYNFDKRTNTVVGQNTLQEYVLGDPVFVKVQKTNIEKKQIDFKIIED
;
A
#
# COMPACT_ATOMS: atom_id res chain seq x y z
N GLN A 1 18.31 -6.82 -15.06
CA GLN A 1 17.41 -7.37 -14.04
C GLN A 1 16.48 -6.31 -13.50
N ASP A 2 15.22 -6.49 -13.70
CA ASP A 2 14.24 -5.49 -13.33
C ASP A 2 13.70 -5.77 -11.93
N LYS A 3 14.06 -4.93 -10.96
CA LYS A 3 13.65 -5.12 -9.59
C LYS A 3 12.20 -4.76 -9.35
N THR A 4 11.56 -4.07 -10.30
CA THR A 4 10.16 -3.69 -10.14
C THR A 4 9.22 -4.88 -10.23
N ASP A 5 9.71 -6.02 -10.72
CA ASP A 5 8.89 -7.23 -10.77
C ASP A 5 8.92 -8.02 -9.48
N GLN A 6 9.76 -7.63 -8.55
CA GLN A 6 9.88 -8.37 -7.30
C GLN A 6 8.74 -8.03 -6.36
N VAL A 7 8.16 -9.07 -5.75
CA VAL A 7 7.08 -8.92 -4.78
C VAL A 7 7.67 -8.93 -3.39
N PHE A 8 7.26 -7.96 -2.59
CA PHE A 8 7.71 -7.83 -1.21
C PHE A 8 6.55 -8.03 -0.26
N LYS A 9 6.82 -8.65 0.86
CA LYS A 9 5.84 -8.78 1.93
C LYS A 9 6.06 -7.69 2.95
N GLY A 10 4.99 -7.00 3.32
CA GLY A 10 5.06 -5.94 4.31
C GLY A 10 3.80 -5.89 5.12
N VAL A 11 3.71 -4.88 5.98
CA VAL A 11 2.53 -4.64 6.79
C VAL A 11 2.12 -3.20 6.63
N ILE A 12 0.85 -2.93 6.83
CA ILE A 12 0.33 -1.57 6.77
C ILE A 12 0.77 -0.85 8.04
N SER A 13 1.58 0.19 7.85
CA SER A 13 2.14 0.96 8.96
C SER A 13 1.40 2.25 9.21
N GLY A 14 0.55 2.68 8.26
CA GLY A 14 -0.24 3.88 8.42
C GLY A 14 -1.19 4.04 7.24
N MET A 15 -2.08 5.01 7.34
CA MET A 15 -2.98 5.31 6.22
C MET A 15 -3.59 6.70 6.39
N ASN A 16 -3.99 7.29 5.27
CA ASN A 16 -4.68 8.57 5.24
C ASN A 16 -5.45 8.68 3.92
N GLU A 17 -5.93 9.89 3.60
CA GLU A 17 -6.69 10.09 2.37
C GLU A 17 -5.90 9.79 1.11
N ARG A 18 -4.59 9.84 1.17
CA ARG A 18 -3.76 9.58 0.00
C ARG A 18 -3.64 8.10 -0.31
N GLY A 19 -3.69 7.26 0.71
CA GLY A 19 -3.54 5.83 0.55
C GLY A 19 -3.02 5.18 1.81
N VAL A 20 -2.38 4.04 1.65
CA VAL A 20 -1.84 3.30 2.78
C VAL A 20 -0.31 3.27 2.71
N PHE A 21 0.31 3.34 3.87
CA PHE A 21 1.76 3.20 3.98
C PHE A 21 2.07 1.76 4.34
N VAL A 22 3.05 1.19 3.65
CA VAL A 22 3.44 -0.20 3.84
C VAL A 22 4.91 -0.24 4.20
N GLU A 23 5.23 -0.95 5.26
CA GLU A 23 6.62 -1.17 5.67
C GLU A 23 7.02 -2.59 5.30
N ILE A 24 8.09 -2.73 4.53
CA ILE A 24 8.59 -4.03 4.11
C ILE A 24 9.21 -4.74 5.31
N ASN A 25 8.86 -6.01 5.50
CA ASN A 25 9.30 -6.74 6.69
C ASN A 25 10.81 -6.87 6.80
N ASP A 26 11.46 -7.21 5.70
CA ASP A 26 12.89 -7.50 5.74
C ASP A 26 13.76 -6.26 5.83
N SER A 27 13.48 -5.29 4.98
CA SER A 27 14.32 -4.11 4.85
C SER A 27 13.88 -2.94 5.71
N LYS A 28 12.66 -3.01 6.24
CA LYS A 28 12.03 -1.93 6.99
C LYS A 28 11.83 -0.66 6.15
N CYS A 29 11.92 -0.78 4.85
CA CYS A 29 11.62 0.33 3.95
C CYS A 29 10.12 0.58 3.94
N GLU A 30 9.74 1.86 3.93
CA GLU A 30 8.35 2.24 3.91
C GLU A 30 8.03 2.97 2.62
N GLY A 31 6.86 2.68 2.06
CA GLY A 31 6.39 3.36 0.88
C GLY A 31 4.90 3.56 0.92
N LEU A 32 4.41 4.30 -0.07
CA LEU A 32 2.99 4.67 -0.15
C LEU A 32 2.32 3.89 -1.26
N VAL A 33 1.16 3.32 -0.96
CA VAL A 33 0.26 2.76 -1.97
C VAL A 33 -0.88 3.75 -2.14
N LYS A 34 -0.92 4.42 -3.28
CA LYS A 34 -2.01 5.37 -3.54
C LYS A 34 -3.32 4.63 -3.66
N MET A 35 -4.43 5.29 -3.33
CA MET A 35 -5.74 4.65 -3.39
C MET A 35 -6.00 4.02 -4.75
N LYS A 36 -5.62 4.69 -5.83
CA LYS A 36 -5.84 4.18 -7.18
C LYS A 36 -4.98 2.95 -7.50
N ASP A 37 -3.96 2.68 -6.72
CA ASP A 37 -3.05 1.55 -6.94
C ASP A 37 -3.43 0.34 -6.10
N ILE A 38 -4.54 0.39 -5.40
CA ILE A 38 -5.11 -0.76 -4.71
C ILE A 38 -6.06 -1.43 -5.69
N PRO A 39 -5.82 -2.72 -6.02
CA PRO A 39 -6.60 -3.36 -7.08
C PRO A 39 -8.00 -3.76 -6.63
N ASN A 40 -8.85 -4.04 -7.62
CA ASN A 40 -10.15 -4.69 -7.48
C ASN A 40 -11.28 -3.81 -6.98
N ASP A 41 -11.00 -2.58 -6.59
CA ASP A 41 -12.09 -1.72 -6.11
C ASP A 41 -11.62 -0.28 -6.06
N PHE A 42 -12.55 0.58 -5.75
CA PHE A 42 -12.27 1.97 -5.41
C PHE A 42 -12.27 2.08 -3.90
N TYR A 43 -11.18 2.59 -3.33
CA TYR A 43 -11.00 2.61 -1.89
C TYR A 43 -11.06 4.03 -1.36
N ASN A 44 -11.58 4.16 -0.15
CA ASN A 44 -11.70 5.43 0.54
C ASN A 44 -11.23 5.27 1.96
N PHE A 45 -10.65 6.34 2.50
CA PHE A 45 -10.19 6.34 3.89
C PHE A 45 -11.35 6.76 4.80
N ASP A 46 -11.64 5.91 5.79
CA ASP A 46 -12.66 6.20 6.79
C ASP A 46 -11.96 6.71 8.04
N LYS A 47 -12.09 8.00 8.28
CA LYS A 47 -11.47 8.66 9.41
C LYS A 47 -11.96 8.14 10.76
N ARG A 48 -13.24 7.76 10.82
CA ARG A 48 -13.83 7.35 12.09
C ARG A 48 -13.26 6.04 12.58
N THR A 49 -13.02 5.12 11.66
CA THR A 49 -12.52 3.81 12.01
C THR A 49 -11.04 3.64 11.72
N ASN A 50 -10.42 4.63 11.07
CA ASN A 50 -9.03 4.59 10.67
C ASN A 50 -8.75 3.37 9.79
N THR A 51 -9.61 3.17 8.80
CA THR A 51 -9.50 2.06 7.85
C THR A 51 -9.65 2.57 6.43
N VAL A 52 -9.14 1.78 5.49
CA VAL A 52 -9.36 2.02 4.07
C VAL A 52 -10.34 0.96 3.59
N VAL A 53 -11.47 1.40 3.03
CA VAL A 53 -12.59 0.51 2.72
C VAL A 53 -12.89 0.58 1.23
N GLY A 54 -13.09 -0.58 0.64
CA GLY A 54 -13.51 -0.69 -0.77
C GLY A 54 -14.97 -0.35 -0.94
N GLN A 55 -15.27 0.38 -1.99
CA GLN A 55 -16.62 0.88 -2.23
C GLN A 55 -17.59 -0.24 -2.58
N ASN A 56 -17.14 -1.21 -3.35
CA ASN A 56 -18.01 -2.29 -3.84
C ASN A 56 -17.84 -3.58 -3.08
N THR A 57 -16.59 -3.98 -2.82
CA THR A 57 -16.30 -5.25 -2.16
C THR A 57 -16.40 -5.14 -0.64
N LEU A 58 -16.36 -3.93 -0.11
CA LEU A 58 -16.33 -3.66 1.32
C LEU A 58 -15.10 -4.25 2.01
N GLN A 59 -14.09 -4.58 1.24
CA GLN A 59 -12.84 -5.07 1.81
C GLN A 59 -12.15 -3.94 2.57
N GLU A 60 -11.58 -4.25 3.71
CA GLU A 60 -10.96 -3.26 4.58
C GLU A 60 -9.48 -3.53 4.76
N TYR A 61 -8.71 -2.46 4.83
CA TYR A 61 -7.31 -2.53 5.21
C TYR A 61 -7.11 -1.75 6.49
N VAL A 62 -6.48 -2.36 7.47
CA VAL A 62 -6.25 -1.74 8.77
C VAL A 62 -4.78 -1.81 9.13
N LEU A 63 -4.38 -1.04 10.13
CA LEU A 63 -3.00 -1.05 10.61
C LEU A 63 -2.59 -2.46 11.00
N GLY A 64 -1.40 -2.86 10.57
CA GLY A 64 -0.87 -4.17 10.90
C GLY A 64 -1.24 -5.28 9.94
N ASP A 65 -2.12 -5.00 8.97
CA ASP A 65 -2.49 -6.03 8.00
C ASP A 65 -1.30 -6.39 7.12
N PRO A 66 -1.07 -7.68 6.87
CA PRO A 66 -0.03 -8.09 5.93
C PRO A 66 -0.49 -7.88 4.50
N VAL A 67 0.42 -7.41 3.67
CA VAL A 67 0.12 -7.19 2.25
C VAL A 67 1.35 -7.55 1.42
N PHE A 68 1.10 -7.88 0.15
CA PHE A 68 2.16 -8.08 -0.82
C PHE A 68 2.16 -6.89 -1.77
N VAL A 69 3.33 -6.32 -2.01
CA VAL A 69 3.44 -5.13 -2.84
C VAL A 69 4.58 -5.28 -3.83
N LYS A 70 4.50 -4.49 -4.90
CA LYS A 70 5.61 -4.29 -5.84
C LYS A 70 5.98 -2.83 -5.85
N VAL A 71 7.24 -2.54 -6.13
CA VAL A 71 7.69 -1.18 -6.32
C VAL A 71 7.14 -0.70 -7.65
N GLN A 72 6.39 0.40 -7.63
CA GLN A 72 5.85 0.99 -8.85
C GLN A 72 6.73 2.13 -9.34
N LYS A 73 7.23 2.93 -8.41
CA LYS A 73 8.02 4.09 -8.77
C LYS A 73 8.86 4.51 -7.57
N THR A 74 10.05 4.99 -7.84
CA THR A 74 10.89 5.57 -6.79
C THR A 74 11.21 7.01 -7.14
N ASN A 75 11.28 7.85 -6.13
CA ASN A 75 11.67 9.24 -6.29
C ASN A 75 12.83 9.51 -5.34
N ILE A 76 14.03 9.57 -5.89
CA ILE A 76 15.24 9.70 -5.09
C ILE A 76 15.30 11.06 -4.41
N GLU A 77 14.86 12.09 -5.09
CA GLU A 77 14.90 13.44 -4.52
C GLU A 77 14.02 13.57 -3.28
N LYS A 78 12.84 12.98 -3.35
CA LYS A 78 11.90 13.04 -2.24
C LYS A 78 12.06 11.88 -1.28
N LYS A 79 12.95 10.95 -1.60
CA LYS A 79 13.15 9.73 -0.81
C LYS A 79 11.85 8.99 -0.61
N GLN A 80 11.05 8.93 -1.67
CA GLN A 80 9.73 8.34 -1.62
C GLN A 80 9.66 7.13 -2.53
N ILE A 81 9.03 6.08 -2.05
CA ILE A 81 8.79 4.86 -2.82
C ILE A 81 7.29 4.71 -2.97
N ASP A 82 6.85 4.52 -4.22
CA ASP A 82 5.45 4.22 -4.50
C ASP A 82 5.31 2.74 -4.73
N PHE A 83 4.44 2.11 -3.97
CA PHE A 83 4.13 0.69 -4.12
C PHE A 83 2.75 0.53 -4.74
N LYS A 84 2.48 -0.67 -5.22
CA LYS A 84 1.13 -1.09 -5.53
C LYS A 84 0.88 -2.43 -4.87
N ILE A 85 -0.35 -2.63 -4.41
CA ILE A 85 -0.71 -3.88 -3.76
C ILE A 85 -0.97 -4.94 -4.82
N ILE A 86 -0.47 -6.14 -4.55
CA ILE A 86 -0.63 -7.28 -5.45
C ILE A 86 -1.62 -8.24 -4.83
N GLU A 87 -2.56 -8.69 -5.63
CA GLU A 87 -3.51 -9.70 -5.21
C GLU A 87 -3.37 -10.95 -6.06
N ASP A 88 -3.57 -12.07 -5.43
CA ASP A 88 -3.56 -13.35 -6.14
C ASP A 88 -4.88 -13.62 -6.84
#